data_0c7a69b86a4ae76aa9b0177ceade2dd2
#
_entry.id   0c7a69b86a4ae76aa9b0177ceade2dd2
#
_cell.length_a   1.000
_cell.length_b   1.000
_cell.length_c   1.000
_cell.angle_alpha   90.00
_cell.angle_beta   90.00
_cell.angle_gamma   90.00
#
_symmetry.space_group_name_H-M   'P 1'
#
loop_
_entity.id
_entity.type
_entity.pdbx_description
1 polymer ?
#
loop_
_entity_poly.entity_id
_entity_poly.type
_entity_poly.pdbx_seq_one_letter_code
_entity_poly.pdbx_strand_id
1 'polypeptide(L)'
;MTARKPTKPNLRPVRELTPTLQYRTIHGYRRAFRIAGSGPAILLIHGIGDNSTTWSSVQSTLAQRFTVIAPDLLGHGKSDKPRADYSVAAYANGMRDLLSVPDIERVTVIGHSLGGGVAMQFAYQFPQLVDRLILVGAGGVTKDVNFALRIASLPMGSEALALLRLPLVLPALQVFGRVAGAAIGSTGLGRDLPEMLRILEDLPEPTASSAFARTLRA
;
A
#
# COMPACT_ATOMS: atom_id res chain seq x y z
N MET A 1 -2.23 -38.11 -33.91
CA MET A 1 -1.41 -36.93 -33.56
C MET A 1 -1.88 -36.42 -32.20
N THR A 2 -1.24 -36.82 -31.12
CA THR A 2 -1.56 -36.41 -29.75
C THR A 2 -0.85 -35.13 -29.45
N ALA A 3 -1.57 -34.04 -29.25
CA ALA A 3 -1.04 -32.75 -28.89
C ALA A 3 -0.39 -32.82 -27.49
N ARG A 4 0.92 -32.55 -27.43
CA ARG A 4 1.69 -32.43 -26.19
C ARG A 4 1.17 -31.24 -25.39
N LYS A 5 0.61 -31.47 -24.18
CA LYS A 5 0.30 -30.40 -23.23
C LYS A 5 1.60 -29.60 -22.94
N PRO A 6 1.53 -28.25 -22.93
CA PRO A 6 2.68 -27.45 -22.56
C PRO A 6 3.06 -27.74 -21.11
N THR A 7 4.29 -28.15 -20.90
CA THR A 7 4.88 -28.36 -19.57
C THR A 7 4.98 -26.99 -18.88
N LYS A 8 4.29 -26.86 -17.73
CA LYS A 8 4.44 -25.68 -16.84
C LYS A 8 5.93 -25.49 -16.49
N PRO A 9 6.46 -24.27 -16.52
CA PRO A 9 7.82 -24.02 -16.09
C PRO A 9 7.95 -24.40 -14.62
N ASN A 10 8.91 -25.26 -14.33
CA ASN A 10 9.22 -25.74 -12.99
C ASN A 10 9.94 -24.61 -12.23
N LEU A 11 9.17 -23.70 -11.62
CA LEU A 11 9.71 -22.66 -10.75
C LEU A 11 10.24 -23.34 -9.50
N ARG A 12 11.56 -23.52 -9.43
CA ARG A 12 12.24 -23.97 -8.20
C ARG A 12 11.88 -22.98 -7.09
N PRO A 13 11.50 -23.44 -5.88
CA PRO A 13 11.21 -22.55 -4.76
C PRO A 13 12.43 -21.67 -4.49
N VAL A 14 12.28 -20.36 -4.65
CA VAL A 14 13.31 -19.38 -4.33
C VAL A 14 13.44 -19.37 -2.81
N ARG A 15 14.50 -19.98 -2.29
CA ARG A 15 14.81 -20.04 -0.84
C ARG A 15 15.54 -18.76 -0.39
N GLU A 16 15.23 -17.62 -1.00
CA GLU A 16 15.74 -16.35 -0.54
C GLU A 16 14.84 -15.83 0.58
N LEU A 17 15.36 -15.83 1.80
CA LEU A 17 14.69 -15.27 2.97
C LEU A 17 14.73 -13.73 2.96
N THR A 18 15.64 -13.15 2.19
CA THR A 18 15.76 -11.71 2.01
C THR A 18 14.78 -11.24 0.93
N PRO A 19 13.87 -10.32 1.24
CA PRO A 19 12.91 -9.82 0.27
C PRO A 19 13.58 -9.13 -0.91
N THR A 20 13.41 -9.67 -2.11
CA THR A 20 13.94 -9.09 -3.35
C THR A 20 12.89 -8.24 -4.04
N LEU A 21 13.29 -7.04 -4.49
CA LEU A 21 12.44 -6.15 -5.27
C LEU A 21 12.37 -6.64 -6.71
N GLN A 22 11.16 -6.87 -7.18
CA GLN A 22 10.86 -7.30 -8.54
C GLN A 22 9.87 -6.36 -9.20
N TYR A 23 9.78 -6.45 -10.54
CA TYR A 23 8.87 -5.67 -11.33
C TYR A 23 8.10 -6.57 -12.30
N ARG A 24 6.83 -6.22 -12.56
CA ARG A 24 5.99 -6.81 -13.60
C ARG A 24 5.17 -5.73 -14.27
N THR A 25 4.97 -5.87 -15.58
CA THR A 25 4.04 -5.02 -16.31
C THR A 25 2.66 -5.68 -16.26
N ILE A 26 1.68 -4.98 -15.68
CA ILE A 26 0.30 -5.40 -15.54
C ILE A 26 -0.58 -4.28 -16.08
N HIS A 27 -1.40 -4.58 -17.08
CA HIS A 27 -2.25 -3.59 -17.78
C HIS A 27 -1.47 -2.38 -18.30
N GLY A 28 -0.25 -2.61 -18.80
CA GLY A 28 0.61 -1.56 -19.35
C GLY A 28 1.38 -0.74 -18.30
N TYR A 29 1.19 -0.98 -17.00
CA TYR A 29 1.88 -0.28 -15.93
C TYR A 29 2.89 -1.19 -15.22
N ARG A 30 4.07 -0.67 -14.95
CA ARG A 30 5.09 -1.35 -14.17
C ARG A 30 4.68 -1.37 -12.70
N ARG A 31 4.55 -2.58 -12.15
CA ARG A 31 4.24 -2.85 -10.74
C ARG A 31 5.48 -3.36 -10.04
N ALA A 32 5.86 -2.71 -8.96
CA ALA A 32 6.93 -3.15 -8.09
C ALA A 32 6.36 -4.00 -6.96
N PHE A 33 7.09 -5.03 -6.54
CA PHE A 33 6.73 -5.84 -5.38
C PHE A 33 7.97 -6.50 -4.82
N ARG A 34 7.95 -6.79 -3.53
CA ARG A 34 8.97 -7.59 -2.87
C ARG A 34 8.44 -8.99 -2.67
N ILE A 35 9.31 -9.97 -2.92
CA ILE A 35 8.96 -11.39 -2.72
C ILE A 35 10.09 -12.09 -2.00
N ALA A 36 9.74 -13.02 -1.07
CA ALA A 36 10.68 -13.85 -0.34
C ALA A 36 10.02 -15.13 0.12
N GLY A 37 10.86 -16.15 0.40
CA GLY A 37 10.45 -17.40 1.00
C GLY A 37 9.77 -18.37 0.05
N SER A 38 9.22 -19.43 0.63
CA SER A 38 8.48 -20.49 -0.08
C SER A 38 7.46 -21.12 0.84
N GLY A 39 6.38 -21.67 0.28
CA GLY A 39 5.26 -22.26 1.02
C GLY A 39 3.93 -21.56 0.72
N PRO A 40 2.92 -21.69 1.59
CA PRO A 40 1.63 -21.02 1.41
C PRO A 40 1.81 -19.51 1.24
N ALA A 41 1.02 -18.89 0.35
CA ALA A 41 1.22 -17.50 -0.01
C ALA A 41 0.61 -16.52 1.01
N ILE A 42 1.33 -15.41 1.25
CA ILE A 42 0.86 -14.24 2.00
C ILE A 42 1.01 -13.00 1.12
N LEU A 43 -0.05 -12.22 1.00
CA LEU A 43 -0.07 -10.92 0.34
C LEU A 43 -0.14 -9.82 1.41
N LEU A 44 0.85 -8.93 1.44
CA LEU A 44 0.97 -7.83 2.40
C LEU A 44 0.68 -6.50 1.70
N ILE A 45 -0.46 -5.87 1.99
CA ILE A 45 -0.91 -4.63 1.34
C ILE A 45 -0.72 -3.44 2.28
N HIS A 46 0.12 -2.48 1.86
CA HIS A 46 0.48 -1.29 2.64
C HIS A 46 -0.62 -0.22 2.64
N GLY A 47 -0.47 0.78 3.50
CA GLY A 47 -1.36 1.92 3.64
C GLY A 47 -1.15 3.01 2.58
N ILE A 48 -1.96 4.07 2.65
CA ILE A 48 -1.85 5.23 1.77
C ILE A 48 -0.53 5.97 2.03
N GLY A 49 0.11 6.46 0.97
CA GLY A 49 1.39 7.20 1.08
C GLY A 49 2.61 6.33 1.35
N ASP A 50 2.43 5.04 1.60
CA ASP A 50 3.45 4.08 2.00
C ASP A 50 3.91 3.20 0.82
N ASN A 51 4.63 2.12 1.09
CA ASN A 51 5.13 1.18 0.10
C ASN A 51 5.45 -0.19 0.74
N SER A 52 5.94 -1.13 -0.04
CA SER A 52 6.27 -2.49 0.42
C SER A 52 7.28 -2.57 1.58
N THR A 53 8.07 -1.51 1.83
CA THR A 53 9.05 -1.51 2.94
C THR A 53 8.42 -1.41 4.32
N THR A 54 7.16 -1.00 4.44
CA THR A 54 6.36 -1.06 5.68
C THR A 54 6.46 -2.43 6.34
N TRP A 55 6.53 -3.47 5.53
CA TRP A 55 6.55 -4.85 5.99
C TRP A 55 7.95 -5.42 6.25
N SER A 56 9.02 -4.62 6.08
CA SER A 56 10.40 -5.09 6.16
C SER A 56 10.74 -5.78 7.48
N SER A 57 10.18 -5.32 8.61
CA SER A 57 10.41 -5.89 9.94
C SER A 57 9.85 -7.30 10.12
N VAL A 58 8.79 -7.65 9.38
CA VAL A 58 8.09 -8.95 9.53
C VAL A 58 8.28 -9.87 8.32
N GLN A 59 8.60 -9.32 7.16
CA GLN A 59 8.64 -10.06 5.91
C GLN A 59 9.65 -11.20 5.92
N SER A 60 10.88 -10.97 6.41
CA SER A 60 11.92 -12.01 6.49
C SER A 60 11.55 -13.14 7.48
N THR A 61 10.87 -12.81 8.57
CA THR A 61 10.39 -13.80 9.54
C THR A 61 9.28 -14.67 8.93
N LEU A 62 8.32 -14.05 8.26
CA LEU A 62 7.24 -14.78 7.56
C LEU A 62 7.79 -15.63 6.42
N ALA A 63 8.82 -15.16 5.71
CA ALA A 63 9.46 -15.86 4.60
C ALA A 63 10.12 -17.19 4.99
N GLN A 64 10.35 -17.44 6.27
CA GLN A 64 10.86 -18.73 6.74
C GLN A 64 9.89 -19.89 6.49
N ARG A 65 8.57 -19.60 6.39
CA ARG A 65 7.50 -20.59 6.29
C ARG A 65 6.49 -20.32 5.17
N PHE A 66 6.53 -19.13 4.55
CA PHE A 66 5.55 -18.67 3.59
C PHE A 66 6.23 -18.05 2.37
N THR A 67 5.53 -18.06 1.24
CA THR A 67 5.84 -17.17 0.11
C THR A 67 5.21 -15.82 0.41
N VAL A 68 6.01 -14.81 0.72
CA VAL A 68 5.54 -13.49 1.14
C VAL A 68 5.69 -12.50 0.00
N ILE A 69 4.58 -11.88 -0.40
CA ILE A 69 4.51 -10.92 -1.49
C ILE A 69 4.02 -9.60 -0.92
N ALA A 70 4.84 -8.55 -1.07
CA ALA A 70 4.52 -7.19 -0.65
C ALA A 70 4.59 -6.25 -1.85
N PRO A 71 3.47 -5.93 -2.52
CA PRO A 71 3.44 -5.00 -3.63
C PRO A 71 3.54 -3.55 -3.17
N ASP A 72 4.10 -2.71 -4.03
CA ASP A 72 3.83 -1.28 -4.03
C ASP A 72 2.55 -1.05 -4.84
N LEU A 73 1.51 -0.50 -4.22
CA LEU A 73 0.27 -0.17 -4.91
C LEU A 73 0.53 0.78 -6.08
N LEU A 74 -0.30 0.75 -7.12
CA LEU A 74 -0.20 1.72 -8.21
C LEU A 74 -0.27 3.14 -7.63
N GLY A 75 0.58 4.03 -8.10
CA GLY A 75 0.68 5.38 -7.52
C GLY A 75 1.61 5.49 -6.30
N HIS A 76 2.13 4.37 -5.79
CA HIS A 76 2.95 4.32 -4.58
C HIS A 76 4.32 3.68 -4.83
N GLY A 77 5.27 3.96 -3.94
CA GLY A 77 6.59 3.36 -3.92
C GLY A 77 7.31 3.38 -5.28
N LYS A 78 7.77 2.23 -5.74
CA LYS A 78 8.47 2.02 -7.01
C LYS A 78 7.55 1.58 -8.17
N SER A 79 6.24 1.41 -7.91
CA SER A 79 5.24 1.23 -8.96
C SER A 79 5.01 2.51 -9.74
N ASP A 80 4.55 2.39 -10.99
CA ASP A 80 4.20 3.55 -11.83
C ASP A 80 3.08 4.40 -11.19
N LYS A 81 3.05 5.68 -11.55
CA LYS A 81 2.13 6.70 -11.02
C LYS A 81 1.31 7.34 -12.14
N PRO A 82 0.60 6.55 -12.97
CA PRO A 82 -0.12 7.07 -14.12
C PRO A 82 -1.36 7.87 -13.70
N ARG A 83 -1.99 8.51 -14.67
CA ARG A 83 -3.37 8.96 -14.54
C ARG A 83 -4.31 7.75 -14.75
N ALA A 84 -4.72 7.10 -13.66
CA ALA A 84 -5.50 5.87 -13.65
C ALA A 84 -6.62 5.91 -12.62
N ASP A 85 -7.43 4.85 -12.56
CA ASP A 85 -8.37 4.58 -11.47
C ASP A 85 -7.59 4.09 -10.24
N TYR A 86 -7.81 4.76 -9.11
CA TYR A 86 -7.21 4.47 -7.82
C TYR A 86 -8.24 4.01 -6.77
N SER A 87 -9.42 3.56 -7.23
CA SER A 87 -10.43 2.98 -6.34
C SER A 87 -9.92 1.68 -5.68
N VAL A 88 -10.49 1.35 -4.52
CA VAL A 88 -10.16 0.08 -3.84
C VAL A 88 -10.46 -1.13 -4.71
N ALA A 89 -11.48 -1.04 -5.58
CA ALA A 89 -11.82 -2.08 -6.55
C ALA A 89 -10.73 -2.25 -7.64
N ALA A 90 -10.19 -1.13 -8.15
CA ALA A 90 -9.08 -1.16 -9.11
C ALA A 90 -7.80 -1.71 -8.48
N TYR A 91 -7.52 -1.37 -7.23
CA TYR A 91 -6.41 -1.96 -6.48
C TYR A 91 -6.59 -3.47 -6.30
N ALA A 92 -7.78 -3.93 -5.90
CA ALA A 92 -8.08 -5.35 -5.73
C ALA A 92 -7.88 -6.15 -7.03
N ASN A 93 -8.33 -5.62 -8.17
CA ASN A 93 -8.06 -6.20 -9.48
C ASN A 93 -6.55 -6.32 -9.76
N GLY A 94 -5.80 -5.25 -9.47
CA GLY A 94 -4.35 -5.24 -9.64
C GLY A 94 -3.63 -6.29 -8.77
N MET A 95 -4.15 -6.58 -7.57
CA MET A 95 -3.62 -7.63 -6.69
C MET A 95 -3.91 -9.01 -7.26
N ARG A 96 -5.13 -9.27 -7.77
CA ARG A 96 -5.45 -10.53 -8.45
C ARG A 96 -4.49 -10.79 -9.61
N ASP A 97 -4.26 -9.79 -10.45
CA ASP A 97 -3.44 -9.94 -11.63
C ASP A 97 -1.95 -10.09 -11.28
N LEU A 98 -1.51 -9.48 -10.18
CA LEU A 98 -0.17 -9.72 -9.65
C LEU A 98 0.00 -11.18 -9.19
N LEU A 99 -0.97 -11.75 -8.50
CA LEU A 99 -0.91 -13.13 -7.99
C LEU A 99 -0.96 -14.17 -9.11
N SER A 100 -1.55 -13.86 -10.26
CA SER A 100 -1.58 -14.77 -11.42
C SER A 100 -0.19 -15.00 -12.04
N VAL A 101 0.75 -14.07 -11.84
CA VAL A 101 2.12 -14.18 -12.38
C VAL A 101 2.93 -15.29 -11.72
N PRO A 102 2.96 -15.44 -10.37
CA PRO A 102 3.60 -16.57 -9.70
C PRO A 102 2.72 -17.82 -9.59
N ASP A 103 1.58 -17.89 -10.32
CA ASP A 103 0.63 -19.01 -10.31
C ASP A 103 0.11 -19.34 -8.90
N ILE A 104 -0.25 -18.29 -8.14
CA ILE A 104 -0.78 -18.43 -6.78
C ILE A 104 -2.29 -18.59 -6.85
N GLU A 105 -2.78 -19.77 -6.47
CA GLU A 105 -4.21 -20.09 -6.48
C GLU A 105 -4.94 -19.56 -5.26
N ARG A 106 -4.28 -19.51 -4.09
CA ARG A 106 -4.87 -19.06 -2.83
C ARG A 106 -3.84 -18.32 -1.98
N VAL A 107 -4.32 -17.35 -1.21
CA VAL A 107 -3.45 -16.45 -0.44
C VAL A 107 -4.09 -16.02 0.89
N THR A 108 -3.28 -15.92 1.94
CA THR A 108 -3.63 -15.14 3.13
C THR A 108 -3.38 -13.67 2.83
N VAL A 109 -4.40 -12.83 2.92
CA VAL A 109 -4.29 -11.39 2.65
C VAL A 109 -4.19 -10.63 3.97
N ILE A 110 -3.17 -9.79 4.08
CA ILE A 110 -2.94 -8.90 5.24
C ILE A 110 -2.92 -7.47 4.72
N GLY A 111 -3.81 -6.61 5.24
CA GLY A 111 -3.89 -5.22 4.79
C GLY A 111 -3.81 -4.23 5.95
N HIS A 112 -2.98 -3.20 5.79
CA HIS A 112 -2.84 -2.09 6.74
C HIS A 112 -3.51 -0.83 6.21
N SER A 113 -4.32 -0.14 7.03
CA SER A 113 -4.96 1.14 6.69
C SER A 113 -5.74 1.05 5.35
N LEU A 114 -5.39 1.85 4.31
CA LEU A 114 -5.93 1.73 2.95
C LEU A 114 -5.83 0.30 2.43
N GLY A 115 -4.68 -0.36 2.64
CA GLY A 115 -4.47 -1.75 2.25
C GLY A 115 -5.44 -2.72 2.91
N GLY A 116 -5.97 -2.38 4.09
CA GLY A 116 -7.07 -3.12 4.74
C GLY A 116 -8.37 -3.01 3.95
N GLY A 117 -8.71 -1.81 3.46
CA GLY A 117 -9.85 -1.60 2.55
C GLY A 117 -9.68 -2.38 1.24
N VAL A 118 -8.49 -2.34 0.65
CA VAL A 118 -8.16 -3.13 -0.55
C VAL A 118 -8.26 -4.63 -0.27
N ALA A 119 -7.80 -5.11 0.88
CA ALA A 119 -7.86 -6.52 1.29
C ALA A 119 -9.31 -7.00 1.46
N MET A 120 -10.18 -6.19 2.07
CA MET A 120 -11.62 -6.48 2.17
C MET A 120 -12.28 -6.54 0.80
N GLN A 121 -11.99 -5.58 -0.07
CA GLN A 121 -12.51 -5.55 -1.43
C GLN A 121 -12.01 -6.73 -2.26
N PHE A 122 -10.74 -7.12 -2.09
CA PHE A 122 -10.15 -8.30 -2.72
C PHE A 122 -10.88 -9.58 -2.27
N ALA A 123 -11.10 -9.74 -0.98
CA ALA A 123 -11.83 -10.91 -0.43
C ALA A 123 -13.29 -10.95 -0.90
N TYR A 124 -13.94 -9.80 -1.08
CA TYR A 124 -15.29 -9.72 -1.62
C TYR A 124 -15.34 -10.09 -3.11
N GLN A 125 -14.42 -9.54 -3.92
CA GLN A 125 -14.42 -9.79 -5.38
C GLN A 125 -13.90 -11.17 -5.77
N PHE A 126 -12.95 -11.71 -5.01
CA PHE A 126 -12.23 -12.95 -5.33
C PHE A 126 -12.18 -13.92 -4.13
N PRO A 127 -13.33 -14.30 -3.55
CA PRO A 127 -13.38 -15.14 -2.35
C PRO A 127 -12.68 -16.48 -2.55
N GLN A 128 -12.66 -17.01 -3.78
CA GLN A 128 -11.98 -18.26 -4.12
C GLN A 128 -10.45 -18.18 -3.99
N LEU A 129 -9.86 -16.99 -4.06
CA LEU A 129 -8.42 -16.76 -3.93
C LEU A 129 -7.97 -16.53 -2.47
N VAL A 130 -8.92 -16.37 -1.53
CA VAL A 130 -8.59 -15.97 -0.15
C VAL A 130 -8.73 -17.14 0.80
N ASP A 131 -7.62 -17.48 1.47
CA ASP A 131 -7.63 -18.43 2.58
C ASP A 131 -7.98 -17.76 3.91
N ARG A 132 -7.37 -16.62 4.17
CA ARG A 132 -7.57 -15.83 5.39
C ARG A 132 -7.43 -14.34 5.09
N LEU A 133 -8.18 -13.54 5.83
CA LEU A 133 -8.12 -12.08 5.80
C LEU A 133 -7.69 -11.56 7.16
N ILE A 134 -6.62 -10.76 7.20
CA ILE A 134 -6.09 -10.13 8.41
C ILE A 134 -6.06 -8.62 8.19
N LEU A 135 -6.69 -7.87 9.09
CA LEU A 135 -6.82 -6.42 9.02
C LEU A 135 -6.01 -5.77 10.14
N VAL A 136 -5.17 -4.82 9.78
CA VAL A 136 -4.31 -4.06 10.70
C VAL A 136 -4.67 -2.58 10.58
N GLY A 137 -5.37 -2.02 11.56
CA GLY A 137 -5.83 -0.62 11.53
C GLY A 137 -6.54 -0.25 10.22
N ALA A 138 -7.41 -1.14 9.72
CA ALA A 138 -7.97 -1.07 8.38
C ALA A 138 -8.90 0.14 8.20
N GLY A 139 -8.69 0.90 7.12
CA GLY A 139 -9.63 1.91 6.64
C GLY A 139 -10.91 1.25 6.11
N GLY A 140 -12.06 1.95 6.26
CA GLY A 140 -13.35 1.49 5.77
C GLY A 140 -14.14 0.58 6.72
N VAL A 141 -13.60 0.23 7.88
CA VAL A 141 -14.30 -0.52 8.94
C VAL A 141 -15.14 0.40 9.81
N THR A 142 -14.67 1.62 10.05
CA THR A 142 -15.39 2.66 10.79
C THR A 142 -15.54 3.92 9.95
N LYS A 143 -16.50 4.79 10.32
CA LYS A 143 -16.68 6.11 9.68
C LYS A 143 -15.61 7.12 10.11
N ASP A 144 -14.77 6.77 11.08
CA ASP A 144 -13.73 7.63 11.63
C ASP A 144 -12.51 7.61 10.73
N VAL A 145 -12.47 8.54 9.79
CA VAL A 145 -11.28 8.83 8.98
C VAL A 145 -10.51 9.93 9.68
N ASN A 146 -9.20 9.75 9.84
CA ASN A 146 -8.30 10.76 10.40
C ASN A 146 -8.54 12.11 9.71
N PHE A 147 -8.67 13.17 10.51
CA PHE A 147 -8.99 14.54 10.05
C PHE A 147 -8.01 15.04 8.96
N ALA A 148 -6.73 14.67 9.05
CA ALA A 148 -5.73 15.02 8.04
C ALA A 148 -6.02 14.41 6.68
N LEU A 149 -6.42 13.14 6.66
CA LEU A 149 -6.82 12.46 5.42
C LEU A 149 -8.09 13.07 4.83
N ARG A 150 -9.01 13.55 5.67
CA ARG A 150 -10.20 14.30 5.22
C ARG A 150 -9.81 15.61 4.54
N ILE A 151 -8.90 16.40 5.13
CA ILE A 151 -8.41 17.66 4.52
C ILE A 151 -7.67 17.35 3.20
N ALA A 152 -6.80 16.34 3.17
CA ALA A 152 -6.06 15.97 1.98
C ALA A 152 -6.97 15.45 0.84
N SER A 153 -8.18 14.99 1.13
CA SER A 153 -9.17 14.57 0.14
C SER A 153 -9.95 15.71 -0.51
N LEU A 154 -9.90 16.93 0.06
CA LEU A 154 -10.61 18.09 -0.48
C LEU A 154 -10.11 18.47 -1.88
N PRO A 155 -10.96 19.12 -2.70
CA PRO A 155 -10.51 19.78 -3.92
C PRO A 155 -9.34 20.73 -3.58
N MET A 156 -8.27 20.72 -4.37
CA MET A 156 -7.00 21.43 -4.11
C MET A 156 -6.11 20.81 -2.98
N GLY A 157 -6.45 19.65 -2.46
CA GLY A 157 -5.59 18.96 -1.48
C GLY A 157 -4.18 18.64 -2.02
N SER A 158 -4.05 18.37 -3.32
CA SER A 158 -2.73 18.18 -3.99
C SER A 158 -1.91 19.46 -4.04
N GLU A 159 -2.55 20.60 -4.29
CA GLU A 159 -1.94 21.93 -4.33
C GLU A 159 -1.53 22.40 -2.93
N ALA A 160 -2.39 22.16 -1.95
CA ALA A 160 -2.08 22.42 -0.54
C ALA A 160 -0.89 21.57 -0.05
N LEU A 161 -0.86 20.29 -0.40
CA LEU A 161 0.28 19.40 -0.12
C LEU A 161 1.57 19.84 -0.84
N ALA A 162 1.48 20.41 -2.05
CA ALA A 162 2.62 20.98 -2.76
C ALA A 162 3.16 22.24 -2.07
N LEU A 163 2.28 23.12 -1.58
CA LEU A 163 2.66 24.31 -0.81
C LEU A 163 3.35 23.95 0.51
N LEU A 164 2.90 22.90 1.20
CA LEU A 164 3.52 22.41 2.43
C LEU A 164 4.97 21.95 2.23
N ARG A 165 5.38 21.63 1.01
CA ARG A 165 6.75 21.20 0.64
C ARG A 165 7.72 22.34 0.35
N LEU A 166 7.26 23.58 0.34
CA LEU A 166 8.18 24.71 0.22
C LEU A 166 9.21 24.67 1.38
N PRO A 167 10.50 24.91 1.11
CA PRO A 167 11.60 24.62 2.05
C PRO A 167 11.47 25.32 3.41
N LEU A 168 10.63 26.35 3.52
CA LEU A 168 10.41 27.10 4.77
C LEU A 168 9.08 26.72 5.46
N VAL A 169 8.14 26.11 4.77
CA VAL A 169 6.77 25.86 5.28
C VAL A 169 6.75 24.65 6.21
N LEU A 170 7.33 23.54 5.80
CA LEU A 170 7.35 22.32 6.61
C LEU A 170 8.12 22.49 7.93
N PRO A 171 9.35 23.07 7.95
CA PRO A 171 10.05 23.37 9.21
C PRO A 171 9.29 24.33 10.11
N ALA A 172 8.65 25.36 9.55
CA ALA A 172 7.84 26.30 10.34
C ALA A 172 6.62 25.61 10.97
N LEU A 173 5.96 24.72 10.24
CA LEU A 173 4.83 23.92 10.75
C LEU A 173 5.26 22.92 11.82
N GLN A 174 6.46 22.34 11.72
CA GLN A 174 7.00 21.44 12.73
C GLN A 174 7.27 22.17 14.04
N VAL A 175 7.89 23.36 13.97
CA VAL A 175 8.13 24.22 15.15
C VAL A 175 6.79 24.65 15.76
N PHE A 176 5.86 25.15 14.94
CA PHE A 176 4.53 25.53 15.38
C PHE A 176 3.75 24.35 15.97
N GLY A 177 3.82 23.17 15.34
CA GLY A 177 3.14 21.95 15.81
C GLY A 177 3.69 21.44 17.15
N ARG A 178 5.00 21.58 17.41
CA ARG A 178 5.60 21.25 18.72
C ARG A 178 5.10 22.21 19.81
N VAL A 179 5.05 23.51 19.51
CA VAL A 179 4.60 24.54 20.45
C VAL A 179 3.08 24.43 20.68
N ALA A 180 2.30 24.30 19.61
CA ALA A 180 0.86 24.18 19.69
C ALA A 180 0.45 22.84 20.31
N GLY A 181 1.13 21.73 19.99
CA GLY A 181 0.86 20.41 20.56
C GLY A 181 1.05 20.37 22.08
N ALA A 182 2.01 21.13 22.60
CA ALA A 182 2.19 21.31 24.05
C ALA A 182 1.00 22.08 24.67
N ALA A 183 0.40 23.02 23.92
CA ALA A 183 -0.72 23.86 24.41
C ALA A 183 -2.09 23.16 24.26
N ILE A 184 -2.28 22.29 23.25
CA ILE A 184 -3.55 21.64 22.91
C ILE A 184 -3.51 20.12 23.08
N GLY A 185 -2.53 19.59 23.78
CA GLY A 185 -2.29 18.14 23.92
C GLY A 185 -3.45 17.31 24.49
N SER A 186 -4.45 17.96 25.12
CA SER A 186 -5.66 17.31 25.61
C SER A 186 -6.76 17.13 24.56
N THR A 187 -6.64 17.74 23.38
CA THR A 187 -7.63 17.68 22.29
C THR A 187 -7.30 16.59 21.28
N GLY A 188 -8.29 16.10 20.53
CA GLY A 188 -8.09 15.14 19.45
C GLY A 188 -7.06 15.63 18.41
N LEU A 189 -7.11 16.93 18.08
CA LEU A 189 -6.19 17.58 17.14
C LEU A 189 -4.74 17.56 17.65
N GLY A 190 -4.50 17.77 18.94
CA GLY A 190 -3.15 17.76 19.53
C GLY A 190 -2.52 16.36 19.55
N ARG A 191 -3.34 15.31 19.61
CA ARG A 191 -2.87 13.91 19.53
C ARG A 191 -2.54 13.50 18.10
N ASP A 192 -3.28 13.97 17.12
CA ASP A 192 -3.11 13.58 15.72
C ASP A 192 -2.04 14.41 15.00
N LEU A 193 -1.68 15.59 15.53
CA LEU A 193 -0.76 16.52 14.89
C LEU A 193 0.66 15.94 14.66
N PRO A 194 1.29 15.20 15.61
CA PRO A 194 2.59 14.57 15.37
C PRO A 194 2.55 13.52 14.26
N GLU A 195 1.49 12.72 14.20
CA GLU A 195 1.29 11.71 13.16
C GLU A 195 1.06 12.37 11.79
N MET A 196 0.29 13.45 11.75
CA MET A 196 0.09 14.27 10.55
C MET A 196 1.40 14.82 10.00
N LEU A 197 2.25 15.37 10.86
CA LEU A 197 3.54 15.93 10.45
C LEU A 197 4.47 14.85 9.92
N ARG A 198 4.46 13.65 10.53
CA ARG A 198 5.22 12.49 10.06
C ARG A 198 4.74 12.01 8.68
N ILE A 199 3.42 11.92 8.46
CA ILE A 199 2.85 11.57 7.15
C ILE A 199 3.28 12.60 6.09
N LEU A 200 3.37 13.89 6.45
CA LEU A 200 3.83 14.95 5.55
C LEU A 200 5.31 14.84 5.19
N GLU A 201 6.15 14.38 6.12
CA GLU A 201 7.59 14.12 5.87
C GLU A 201 7.79 12.96 4.89
N ASP A 202 6.99 11.90 5.04
CA ASP A 202 7.06 10.68 4.24
C ASP A 202 6.29 10.77 2.92
N LEU A 203 5.64 11.92 2.62
CA LEU A 203 4.90 12.10 1.37
C LEU A 203 5.82 11.94 0.16
N PRO A 204 5.46 11.06 -0.79
CA PRO A 204 6.26 10.82 -1.97
C PRO A 204 6.35 12.07 -2.87
N GLU A 205 7.31 12.07 -3.81
CA GLU A 205 7.60 13.16 -4.76
C GLU A 205 6.35 13.75 -5.46
N PRO A 206 6.43 14.97 -6.08
CA PRO A 206 5.28 15.69 -6.64
C PRO A 206 4.39 14.86 -7.59
N THR A 207 4.98 13.92 -8.34
CA THR A 207 4.26 12.98 -9.19
C THR A 207 3.38 12.00 -8.40
N ALA A 208 3.79 11.64 -7.20
CA ALA A 208 3.02 10.77 -6.32
C ALA A 208 1.93 11.51 -5.55
N SER A 209 2.04 12.83 -5.34
CA SER A 209 1.00 13.60 -4.66
C SER A 209 -0.32 13.62 -5.43
N SER A 210 -0.27 13.60 -6.78
CA SER A 210 -1.49 13.50 -7.59
C SER A 210 -2.16 12.13 -7.50
N ALA A 211 -1.38 11.04 -7.43
CA ALA A 211 -1.90 9.68 -7.21
C ALA A 211 -2.48 9.54 -5.80
N PHE A 212 -1.78 10.05 -4.78
CA PHE A 212 -2.24 10.12 -3.40
C PHE A 212 -3.59 10.83 -3.26
N ALA A 213 -3.72 12.05 -3.82
CA ALA A 213 -4.97 12.79 -3.78
C ALA A 213 -6.12 12.09 -4.52
N ARG A 214 -5.84 11.37 -5.62
CA ARG A 214 -6.85 10.57 -6.33
C ARG A 214 -7.28 9.36 -5.52
N THR A 215 -6.35 8.66 -4.87
CA THR A 215 -6.68 7.54 -3.98
C THR A 215 -7.58 7.97 -2.82
N LEU A 216 -7.36 9.18 -2.27
CA LEU A 216 -8.22 9.71 -1.19
C LEU A 216 -9.64 10.08 -1.66
N ARG A 217 -9.82 10.39 -2.95
CA ARG A 217 -11.11 10.79 -3.52
C ARG A 217 -11.90 9.61 -4.12
N ALA A 218 -11.25 8.48 -4.34
CA ALA A 218 -11.86 7.27 -4.88
C ALA A 218 -12.54 6.43 -3.78
#